data_66151f4771570aa779d4c74aefb9747b
#
_entry.id   66151f4771570aa779d4c74aefb9747b
#
_cell.length_a   1.000
_cell.length_b   1.000
_cell.length_c   1.000
_cell.angle_alpha   90.00
_cell.angle_beta   90.00
_cell.angle_gamma   90.00
#
_symmetry.space_group_name_H-M   'P 1'
#
loop_
_entity.id
_entity.type
_entity.pdbx_description
1 polymer ?
#
loop_
_entity_poly.entity_id
_entity_poly.type
_entity_poly.pdbx_seq_one_letter_code
_entity_poly.pdbx_strand_id
1 'polypeptide(L)'
;MALIKIEKKGNVFIVTLNDKIKGNVINPEALSAHRKVLTELEAVSENSAVIVTSSDPKSWCVGLDFEWLKGQSAEEFTGTFRELEEVFGQWAFLALPTVGCITGHCLAGGAIFASVLDFRLMRSDKGWFAFTEIDVKIPLSPILYEMADLLPNKHAVRELLLTGRRIGGADAQKLRVVDEAHLPDMLMPRALEIAEELYQKDLKTYNAMKQLLKQNLSKRIAEESNA
;
A
#
# COMPACT_ATOMS: atom_id res chain seq x y z
N MET A 1 -16.18 -0.46 -15.48
CA MET A 1 -14.95 0.37 -15.52
C MET A 1 -13.81 -0.43 -14.91
N ALA A 2 -12.56 -0.23 -15.37
CA ALA A 2 -11.43 -0.91 -14.74
C ALA A 2 -11.25 -0.42 -13.28
N LEU A 3 -11.03 -1.36 -12.34
CA LEU A 3 -10.81 -1.06 -10.92
C LEU A 3 -9.49 -0.37 -10.66
N ILE A 4 -8.50 -0.60 -11.51
CA ILE A 4 -7.20 0.08 -11.48
C ILE A 4 -6.89 0.55 -12.88
N LYS A 5 -6.36 1.76 -13.00
CA LYS A 5 -5.83 2.33 -14.24
C LYS A 5 -4.33 2.51 -14.10
N ILE A 6 -3.61 2.29 -15.16
CA ILE A 6 -2.18 2.59 -15.24
C ILE A 6 -1.94 3.56 -16.40
N GLU A 7 -1.20 4.61 -16.14
CA GLU A 7 -0.83 5.63 -17.10
C GLU A 7 0.67 5.90 -16.96
N LYS A 8 1.36 6.16 -18.06
CA LYS A 8 2.79 6.51 -18.06
C LYS A 8 2.98 7.98 -18.38
N LYS A 9 3.72 8.69 -17.52
CA LYS A 9 4.12 10.09 -17.71
C LYS A 9 5.65 10.18 -17.63
N GLY A 10 6.31 10.30 -18.76
CA GLY A 10 7.77 10.17 -18.82
C GLY A 10 8.20 8.78 -18.31
N ASN A 11 9.07 8.74 -17.30
CA ASN A 11 9.51 7.52 -16.64
C ASN A 11 8.76 7.22 -15.34
N VAL A 12 7.59 7.84 -15.12
CA VAL A 12 6.76 7.61 -13.96
C VAL A 12 5.47 6.91 -14.38
N PHE A 13 5.19 5.75 -13.82
CA PHE A 13 3.90 5.07 -13.93
C PHE A 13 2.97 5.56 -12.83
N ILE A 14 1.76 5.98 -13.18
CA ILE A 14 0.71 6.41 -12.27
C ILE A 14 -0.34 5.32 -12.23
N VAL A 15 -0.37 4.58 -11.15
CA VAL A 15 -1.36 3.54 -10.85
C VAL A 15 -2.49 4.16 -10.04
N THR A 16 -3.67 4.26 -10.62
CA THR A 16 -4.84 4.89 -10.01
C THR A 16 -5.86 3.85 -9.60
N LEU A 17 -6.08 3.70 -8.29
CA LEU A 17 -7.20 2.94 -7.73
C LEU A 17 -8.50 3.66 -8.10
N ASN A 18 -9.48 2.96 -8.69
CA ASN A 18 -10.58 3.61 -9.39
C ASN A 18 -11.98 3.09 -9.02
N ASP A 19 -12.13 2.41 -7.90
CA ASP A 19 -13.45 2.06 -7.35
C ASP A 19 -13.95 3.15 -6.38
N LYS A 20 -14.54 4.19 -6.96
CA LYS A 20 -15.09 5.33 -6.19
C LYS A 20 -16.35 4.98 -5.40
N ILE A 21 -17.03 3.89 -5.75
CA ILE A 21 -18.30 3.51 -5.12
C ILE A 21 -18.05 2.86 -3.78
N LYS A 22 -17.07 1.96 -3.73
CA LYS A 22 -16.74 1.19 -2.53
C LYS A 22 -15.51 1.70 -1.78
N GLY A 23 -14.84 2.76 -2.26
CA GLY A 23 -13.65 3.32 -1.62
C GLY A 23 -12.40 2.48 -1.82
N ASN A 24 -12.26 1.83 -2.99
CA ASN A 24 -11.14 0.98 -3.35
C ASN A 24 -10.95 -0.18 -2.36
N VAL A 25 -12.03 -0.90 -2.06
CA VAL A 25 -11.98 -2.10 -1.22
C VAL A 25 -11.20 -3.23 -1.89
N ILE A 26 -10.66 -4.10 -1.05
CA ILE A 26 -9.91 -5.28 -1.46
C ILE A 26 -10.83 -6.49 -1.45
N ASN A 27 -10.99 -7.10 -2.61
CA ASN A 27 -11.68 -8.37 -2.87
C ASN A 27 -10.95 -9.11 -3.99
N PRO A 28 -11.30 -10.34 -4.36
CA PRO A 28 -10.60 -11.09 -5.40
C PRO A 28 -10.50 -10.36 -6.75
N GLU A 29 -11.53 -9.59 -7.13
CA GLU A 29 -11.50 -8.82 -8.38
C GLU A 29 -10.46 -7.70 -8.32
N ALA A 30 -10.37 -6.98 -7.18
CA ALA A 30 -9.36 -5.96 -6.94
C ALA A 30 -7.95 -6.59 -6.90
N LEU A 31 -7.76 -7.73 -6.22
CA LEU A 31 -6.48 -8.45 -6.19
C LEU A 31 -6.06 -8.90 -7.59
N SER A 32 -6.98 -9.42 -8.40
CA SER A 32 -6.71 -9.74 -9.81
C SER A 32 -6.30 -8.50 -10.62
N ALA A 33 -6.91 -7.35 -10.36
CA ALA A 33 -6.53 -6.09 -11.02
C ALA A 33 -5.12 -5.64 -10.60
N HIS A 34 -4.74 -5.78 -9.32
CA HIS A 34 -3.38 -5.52 -8.85
C HIS A 34 -2.35 -6.43 -9.52
N ARG A 35 -2.64 -7.75 -9.66
CA ARG A 35 -1.73 -8.70 -10.34
C ARG A 35 -1.48 -8.30 -11.80
N LYS A 36 -2.50 -7.85 -12.53
CA LYS A 36 -2.34 -7.38 -13.91
C LYS A 36 -1.39 -6.19 -14.00
N VAL A 37 -1.57 -5.21 -13.11
CA VAL A 37 -0.69 -4.03 -13.02
C VAL A 37 0.73 -4.45 -12.65
N LEU A 38 0.91 -5.34 -11.68
CA LEU A 38 2.22 -5.84 -11.28
C LEU A 38 2.93 -6.53 -12.43
N THR A 39 2.24 -7.39 -13.18
CA THR A 39 2.80 -8.05 -14.39
C THR A 39 3.29 -7.03 -15.42
N GLU A 40 2.55 -5.95 -15.64
CA GLU A 40 2.96 -4.87 -16.54
C GLU A 40 4.19 -4.12 -16.01
N LEU A 41 4.23 -3.80 -14.71
CA LEU A 41 5.35 -3.09 -14.08
C LEU A 41 6.62 -3.94 -13.98
N GLU A 42 6.51 -5.25 -13.73
CA GLU A 42 7.64 -6.18 -13.69
C GLU A 42 8.32 -6.37 -15.06
N ALA A 43 7.58 -6.16 -16.15
CA ALA A 43 8.11 -6.20 -17.52
C ALA A 43 8.88 -4.93 -17.92
N VAL A 44 8.88 -3.88 -17.08
CA VAL A 44 9.58 -2.62 -17.35
C VAL A 44 11.07 -2.79 -17.19
N SER A 45 11.84 -2.56 -18.26
CA SER A 45 13.30 -2.67 -18.29
C SER A 45 14.04 -1.35 -18.12
N GLU A 46 13.35 -0.23 -18.31
CA GLU A 46 13.90 1.10 -18.18
C GLU A 46 13.82 1.64 -16.76
N ASN A 47 14.74 2.55 -16.40
CA ASN A 47 14.68 3.25 -15.12
C ASN A 47 13.35 4.01 -15.00
N SER A 48 12.52 3.56 -14.07
CA SER A 48 11.18 4.11 -13.85
C SER A 48 10.83 4.11 -12.37
N ALA A 49 9.80 4.86 -11.99
CA ALA A 49 9.21 4.83 -10.67
C ALA A 49 7.67 4.71 -10.77
N VAL A 50 7.03 4.32 -9.69
CA VAL A 50 5.59 4.08 -9.62
C VAL A 50 4.96 4.96 -8.55
N ILE A 51 3.89 5.67 -8.91
CA ILE A 51 3.02 6.35 -7.96
C ILE A 51 1.71 5.58 -7.87
N VAL A 52 1.29 5.22 -6.65
CA VAL A 52 -0.02 4.62 -6.39
C VAL A 52 -0.94 5.66 -5.77
N THR A 53 -1.98 6.03 -6.49
CA THR A 53 -2.96 7.06 -6.09
C THR A 53 -4.40 6.56 -6.16
N SER A 54 -5.37 7.40 -5.84
CA SER A 54 -6.79 7.08 -5.98
C SER A 54 -7.54 8.18 -6.72
N SER A 55 -8.51 7.78 -7.53
CA SER A 55 -9.47 8.69 -8.16
C SER A 55 -10.63 9.07 -7.24
N ASP A 56 -10.79 8.39 -6.08
CA ASP A 56 -11.77 8.75 -5.06
C ASP A 56 -11.16 9.81 -4.12
N PRO A 57 -11.74 11.02 -4.04
CA PRO A 57 -11.24 12.08 -3.18
C PRO A 57 -11.49 11.80 -1.68
N LYS A 58 -12.32 10.81 -1.35
CA LYS A 58 -12.64 10.42 0.03
C LYS A 58 -11.76 9.29 0.53
N SER A 59 -11.48 8.32 -0.32
CA SER A 59 -10.79 7.08 0.07
C SER A 59 -9.62 6.78 -0.87
N TRP A 60 -8.46 6.50 -0.29
CA TRP A 60 -7.36 5.92 -1.04
C TRP A 60 -7.54 4.40 -1.15
N CYS A 61 -7.69 3.71 -0.02
CA CYS A 61 -8.08 2.31 0.08
C CYS A 61 -8.57 2.03 1.51
N VAL A 62 -9.74 1.41 1.66
CA VAL A 62 -10.36 1.20 2.98
C VAL A 62 -10.28 -0.26 3.47
N GLY A 63 -9.45 -1.09 2.83
CA GLY A 63 -9.22 -2.48 3.23
C GLY A 63 -10.23 -3.45 2.63
N LEU A 64 -10.40 -4.60 3.27
CA LEU A 64 -11.21 -5.69 2.75
C LEU A 64 -12.68 -5.31 2.53
N ASP A 65 -13.28 -5.85 1.47
CA ASP A 65 -14.71 -5.72 1.18
C ASP A 65 -15.53 -6.59 2.15
N PHE A 66 -15.96 -5.99 3.27
CA PHE A 66 -16.75 -6.70 4.28
C PHE A 66 -18.11 -7.20 3.78
N GLU A 67 -18.71 -6.53 2.80
CA GLU A 67 -19.97 -7.01 2.22
C GLU A 67 -19.72 -8.26 1.40
N TRP A 68 -18.62 -8.31 0.69
CA TRP A 68 -18.21 -9.53 -0.02
C TRP A 68 -17.87 -10.66 0.97
N LEU A 69 -17.12 -10.37 2.04
CA LEU A 69 -16.68 -11.35 3.05
C LEU A 69 -17.85 -12.06 3.77
N LYS A 70 -18.96 -11.36 4.04
CA LYS A 70 -20.11 -11.93 4.74
C LYS A 70 -20.74 -13.14 4.05
N GLY A 71 -20.54 -13.29 2.75
CA GLY A 71 -21.11 -14.39 1.96
C GLY A 71 -20.15 -15.56 1.74
N GLN A 72 -18.91 -15.50 2.28
CA GLN A 72 -17.87 -16.46 1.95
C GLN A 72 -17.76 -17.60 2.97
N SER A 73 -17.33 -18.77 2.50
CA SER A 73 -16.91 -19.87 3.35
C SER A 73 -15.59 -19.56 4.08
N ALA A 74 -15.26 -20.32 5.12
CA ALA A 74 -13.97 -20.19 5.80
C ALA A 74 -12.76 -20.44 4.88
N GLU A 75 -12.91 -21.32 3.90
CA GLU A 75 -11.90 -21.64 2.89
C GLU A 75 -11.67 -20.46 1.95
N GLU A 76 -12.73 -19.86 1.41
CA GLU A 76 -12.67 -18.68 0.54
C GLU A 76 -12.09 -17.48 1.29
N PHE A 77 -12.46 -17.30 2.56
CA PHE A 77 -11.89 -16.28 3.43
C PHE A 77 -10.37 -16.46 3.55
N THR A 78 -9.91 -17.65 3.92
CA THR A 78 -8.48 -17.97 4.07
C THR A 78 -7.74 -17.81 2.74
N GLY A 79 -8.34 -18.27 1.63
CA GLY A 79 -7.78 -18.13 0.29
C GLY A 79 -7.56 -16.67 -0.10
N THR A 80 -8.54 -15.80 0.19
CA THR A 80 -8.44 -14.37 -0.11
C THR A 80 -7.34 -13.68 0.72
N PHE A 81 -7.16 -14.06 1.99
CA PHE A 81 -6.06 -13.53 2.80
C PHE A 81 -4.70 -13.94 2.25
N ARG A 82 -4.52 -15.19 1.84
CA ARG A 82 -3.27 -15.64 1.19
C ARG A 82 -3.01 -14.86 -0.11
N GLU A 83 -4.02 -14.70 -0.93
CA GLU A 83 -3.90 -13.92 -2.18
C GLU A 83 -3.52 -12.46 -1.91
N LEU A 84 -4.10 -11.85 -0.87
CA LEU A 84 -3.75 -10.49 -0.43
C LEU A 84 -2.29 -10.41 0.01
N GLU A 85 -1.81 -11.35 0.81
CA GLU A 85 -0.42 -11.43 1.26
C GLU A 85 0.55 -11.56 0.08
N GLU A 86 0.23 -12.42 -0.89
CA GLU A 86 1.02 -12.57 -2.10
C GLU A 86 1.08 -11.28 -2.92
N VAL A 87 -0.06 -10.65 -3.19
CA VAL A 87 -0.15 -9.41 -3.98
C VAL A 87 0.60 -8.26 -3.28
N PHE A 88 0.42 -8.12 -1.98
CA PHE A 88 1.14 -7.07 -1.24
C PHE A 88 2.63 -7.38 -1.11
N GLY A 89 3.01 -8.66 -1.03
CA GLY A 89 4.39 -9.09 -1.11
C GLY A 89 5.03 -8.71 -2.45
N GLN A 90 4.34 -8.93 -3.57
CA GLN A 90 4.79 -8.50 -4.89
C GLN A 90 4.98 -6.98 -4.96
N TRP A 91 4.05 -6.18 -4.42
CA TRP A 91 4.23 -4.74 -4.30
C TRP A 91 5.44 -4.35 -3.44
N ALA A 92 5.64 -5.03 -2.30
CA ALA A 92 6.77 -4.77 -1.40
C ALA A 92 8.12 -4.97 -2.10
N PHE A 93 8.23 -5.98 -2.96
CA PHE A 93 9.47 -6.38 -3.63
C PHE A 93 9.53 -6.00 -5.12
N LEU A 94 8.58 -5.20 -5.61
CA LEU A 94 8.64 -4.65 -6.97
C LEU A 94 9.98 -3.92 -7.17
N ALA A 95 10.71 -4.26 -8.24
CA ALA A 95 12.05 -3.72 -8.48
C ALA A 95 12.08 -2.19 -8.70
N LEU A 96 10.94 -1.59 -9.07
CA LEU A 96 10.80 -0.15 -9.24
C LEU A 96 10.58 0.56 -7.90
N PRO A 97 11.08 1.80 -7.71
CA PRO A 97 10.69 2.66 -6.59
C PRO A 97 9.19 2.93 -6.57
N THR A 98 8.58 2.90 -5.39
CA THR A 98 7.14 3.06 -5.22
C THR A 98 6.80 4.22 -4.27
N VAL A 99 5.85 5.06 -4.65
CA VAL A 99 5.37 6.22 -3.89
C VAL A 99 3.86 6.12 -3.71
N GLY A 100 3.39 5.99 -2.48
CA GLY A 100 1.97 6.09 -2.13
C GLY A 100 1.53 7.55 -2.06
N CYS A 101 0.64 7.96 -2.96
CA CYS A 101 0.00 9.28 -2.96
C CYS A 101 -1.41 9.13 -2.34
N ILE A 102 -1.51 9.26 -1.02
CA ILE A 102 -2.70 8.94 -0.22
C ILE A 102 -3.67 10.12 -0.22
N THR A 103 -4.68 10.05 -1.07
CA THR A 103 -5.65 11.12 -1.33
C THR A 103 -6.82 11.19 -0.36
N GLY A 104 -6.96 10.21 0.54
CA GLY A 104 -8.12 10.11 1.44
C GLY A 104 -7.90 9.05 2.52
N HIS A 105 -8.98 8.38 2.93
CA HIS A 105 -8.91 7.31 3.91
C HIS A 105 -8.00 6.17 3.45
N CYS A 106 -7.11 5.75 4.34
CA CYS A 106 -6.16 4.66 4.20
C CYS A 106 -6.31 3.76 5.44
N LEU A 107 -7.19 2.75 5.36
CA LEU A 107 -7.65 2.00 6.53
C LEU A 107 -7.42 0.50 6.37
N ALA A 108 -7.19 -0.19 7.48
CA ALA A 108 -7.04 -1.66 7.54
C ALA A 108 -6.04 -2.17 6.48
N GLY A 109 -6.44 -3.14 5.64
CA GLY A 109 -5.63 -3.62 4.53
C GLY A 109 -5.09 -2.52 3.61
N GLY A 110 -5.78 -1.37 3.49
CA GLY A 110 -5.26 -0.21 2.77
C GLY A 110 -4.05 0.43 3.47
N ALA A 111 -4.05 0.49 4.81
CA ALA A 111 -2.91 0.96 5.59
C ALA A 111 -1.73 -0.03 5.49
N ILE A 112 -2.01 -1.34 5.47
CA ILE A 112 -1.00 -2.37 5.23
C ILE A 112 -0.40 -2.23 3.83
N PHE A 113 -1.25 -2.02 2.80
CA PHE A 113 -0.79 -1.77 1.43
C PHE A 113 0.10 -0.51 1.34
N ALA A 114 -0.29 0.58 2.00
CA ALA A 114 0.55 1.77 2.06
C ALA A 114 1.89 1.50 2.74
N SER A 115 1.92 0.65 3.77
CA SER A 115 3.15 0.32 4.51
C SER A 115 4.19 -0.42 3.68
N VAL A 116 3.79 -1.20 2.68
CA VAL A 116 4.73 -1.93 1.81
C VAL A 116 5.34 -1.08 0.70
N LEU A 117 4.78 0.10 0.39
CA LEU A 117 5.36 1.03 -0.57
C LEU A 117 6.61 1.70 0.04
N ASP A 118 7.53 2.18 -0.81
CA ASP A 118 8.81 2.72 -0.33
C ASP A 118 8.63 4.07 0.35
N PHE A 119 7.85 4.96 -0.25
CA PHE A 119 7.51 6.29 0.29
C PHE A 119 6.00 6.49 0.35
N ARG A 120 5.53 7.34 1.26
CA ARG A 120 4.11 7.65 1.49
C ARG A 120 3.92 9.13 1.69
N LEU A 121 3.09 9.74 0.85
CA LEU A 121 2.60 11.09 1.03
C LEU A 121 1.10 11.02 1.31
N MET A 122 0.61 11.83 2.24
CA MET A 122 -0.81 11.87 2.58
C MET A 122 -1.35 13.29 2.54
N ARG A 123 -2.61 13.44 2.15
CA ARG A 123 -3.27 14.73 2.28
C ARG A 123 -3.39 15.15 3.74
N SER A 124 -3.14 16.43 4.02
CA SER A 124 -3.08 16.97 5.39
C SER A 124 -4.43 17.42 5.94
N ASP A 125 -5.40 17.73 5.07
CA ASP A 125 -6.66 18.39 5.43
C ASP A 125 -7.77 17.42 5.84
N LYS A 126 -7.76 16.18 5.35
CA LYS A 126 -8.76 15.15 5.69
C LYS A 126 -8.29 13.74 5.29
N GLY A 127 -9.05 12.74 5.74
CA GLY A 127 -8.69 11.33 5.63
C GLY A 127 -8.02 10.82 6.91
N TRP A 128 -8.07 9.52 7.08
CA TRP A 128 -7.49 8.84 8.24
C TRP A 128 -6.54 7.75 7.76
N PHE A 129 -5.42 7.61 8.45
CA PHE A 129 -4.58 6.43 8.42
C PHE A 129 -4.86 5.61 9.68
N ALA A 130 -5.16 4.33 9.57
CA ALA A 130 -5.38 3.45 10.73
C ALA A 130 -5.31 1.97 10.36
N PHE A 131 -4.83 1.17 11.31
CA PHE A 131 -5.00 -0.27 11.34
C PHE A 131 -6.26 -0.58 12.15
N THR A 132 -7.38 -0.87 11.50
CA THR A 132 -8.70 -1.02 12.16
C THR A 132 -9.08 -2.47 12.43
N GLU A 133 -8.16 -3.40 12.26
CA GLU A 133 -8.34 -4.84 12.43
C GLU A 133 -8.80 -5.20 13.84
N ILE A 134 -8.30 -4.50 14.86
CA ILE A 134 -8.70 -4.70 16.24
C ILE A 134 -10.19 -4.34 16.49
N ASP A 135 -10.69 -3.30 15.81
CA ASP A 135 -12.10 -2.87 15.93
C ASP A 135 -13.05 -3.92 15.34
N VAL A 136 -12.61 -4.62 14.29
CA VAL A 136 -13.40 -5.66 13.59
C VAL A 136 -13.08 -7.08 14.06
N LYS A 137 -12.20 -7.23 15.06
CA LYS A 137 -11.80 -8.50 15.69
C LYS A 137 -11.17 -9.50 14.71
N ILE A 138 -10.43 -9.02 13.75
CA ILE A 138 -9.67 -9.83 12.79
C ILE A 138 -8.17 -9.63 13.10
N PRO A 139 -7.48 -10.61 13.69
CA PRO A 139 -6.05 -10.49 13.95
C PRO A 139 -5.25 -10.50 12.65
N LEU A 140 -4.13 -9.78 12.63
CA LEU A 140 -3.19 -9.88 11.52
C LEU A 140 -2.49 -11.25 11.52
N SER A 141 -2.22 -11.77 10.32
CA SER A 141 -1.27 -12.87 10.16
C SER A 141 0.16 -12.38 10.42
N PRO A 142 1.12 -13.29 10.65
CA PRO A 142 2.51 -12.91 10.78
C PRO A 142 3.07 -12.13 9.58
N ILE A 143 2.66 -12.48 8.36
CA ILE A 143 3.07 -11.77 7.14
C ILE A 143 2.51 -10.35 7.10
N LEU A 144 1.22 -10.17 7.37
CA LEU A 144 0.59 -8.84 7.39
C LEU A 144 1.15 -7.96 8.52
N TYR A 145 1.52 -8.56 9.66
CA TYR A 145 2.22 -7.84 10.72
C TYR A 145 3.59 -7.33 10.24
N GLU A 146 4.41 -8.17 9.61
CA GLU A 146 5.70 -7.75 9.07
C GLU A 146 5.55 -6.65 8.00
N MET A 147 4.47 -6.67 7.21
CA MET A 147 4.15 -5.59 6.27
C MET A 147 3.83 -4.28 7.00
N ALA A 148 3.00 -4.30 8.03
CA ALA A 148 2.70 -3.12 8.84
C ALA A 148 3.96 -2.60 9.56
N ASP A 149 4.84 -3.51 9.99
CA ASP A 149 6.09 -3.21 10.68
C ASP A 149 7.19 -2.65 9.75
N LEU A 150 6.95 -2.55 8.44
CA LEU A 150 7.83 -1.79 7.53
C LEU A 150 7.80 -0.28 7.79
N LEU A 151 6.79 0.24 8.46
CA LEU A 151 6.76 1.65 8.87
C LEU A 151 7.94 1.96 9.81
N PRO A 152 8.61 3.12 9.65
CA PRO A 152 9.87 3.40 10.33
C PRO A 152 9.75 3.60 11.85
N ASN A 153 8.59 4.06 12.33
CA ASN A 153 8.36 4.31 13.76
C ASN A 153 7.63 3.13 14.43
N LYS A 154 8.38 2.21 15.02
CA LYS A 154 7.85 1.02 15.69
C LYS A 154 6.91 1.33 16.87
N HIS A 155 7.14 2.47 17.53
CA HIS A 155 6.25 2.92 18.61
C HIS A 155 4.87 3.30 18.07
N ALA A 156 4.83 4.01 16.93
CA ALA A 156 3.57 4.34 16.26
C ALA A 156 2.87 3.08 15.73
N VAL A 157 3.61 2.14 15.12
CA VAL A 157 3.06 0.85 14.66
C VAL A 157 2.36 0.14 15.81
N ARG A 158 3.04 -0.03 16.95
CA ARG A 158 2.48 -0.68 18.14
C ARG A 158 1.21 0.03 18.63
N GLU A 159 1.24 1.37 18.74
CA GLU A 159 0.08 2.15 19.18
C GLU A 159 -1.10 1.96 18.22
N LEU A 160 -0.89 2.13 16.92
CA LEU A 160 -1.96 2.06 15.93
C LEU A 160 -2.57 0.65 15.83
N LEU A 161 -1.75 -0.41 15.86
CA LEU A 161 -2.22 -1.79 15.82
C LEU A 161 -3.02 -2.18 17.07
N LEU A 162 -2.59 -1.74 18.27
CA LEU A 162 -3.24 -2.14 19.52
C LEU A 162 -4.46 -1.28 19.88
N THR A 163 -4.63 -0.11 19.26
CA THR A 163 -5.71 0.81 19.61
C THR A 163 -6.72 1.04 18.48
N GLY A 164 -6.39 0.72 17.23
CA GLY A 164 -7.21 1.08 16.07
C GLY A 164 -7.31 2.60 15.85
N ARG A 165 -6.47 3.39 16.53
CA ARG A 165 -6.51 4.85 16.49
C ARG A 165 -6.40 5.37 15.06
N ARG A 166 -7.29 6.31 14.71
CA ARG A 166 -7.28 7.01 13.43
C ARG A 166 -6.48 8.30 13.57
N ILE A 167 -5.50 8.49 12.68
CA ILE A 167 -4.67 9.70 12.64
C ILE A 167 -4.82 10.40 11.29
N GLY A 168 -4.87 11.73 11.30
CA GLY A 168 -4.87 12.55 10.09
C GLY A 168 -3.45 12.70 9.52
N GLY A 169 -3.33 13.20 8.27
CA GLY A 169 -2.05 13.28 7.57
C GLY A 169 -0.97 14.06 8.32
N ALA A 170 -1.33 15.18 8.97
CA ALA A 170 -0.37 15.97 9.75
C ALA A 170 0.20 15.21 10.96
N ASP A 171 -0.63 14.43 11.66
CA ASP A 171 -0.18 13.58 12.76
C ASP A 171 0.57 12.33 12.25
N ALA A 172 0.14 11.77 11.11
CA ALA A 172 0.84 10.67 10.46
C ALA A 172 2.27 11.05 10.08
N GLN A 173 2.50 12.29 9.60
CA GLN A 173 3.84 12.82 9.32
C GLN A 173 4.65 13.01 10.62
N LYS A 174 4.08 13.62 11.65
CA LYS A 174 4.77 13.80 12.96
C LYS A 174 5.19 12.46 13.56
N LEU A 175 4.33 11.44 13.43
CA LEU A 175 4.59 10.07 13.89
C LEU A 175 5.45 9.27 12.91
N ARG A 176 5.90 9.84 11.79
CA ARG A 176 6.67 9.16 10.75
C ARG A 176 5.98 7.89 10.22
N VAL A 177 4.66 7.90 10.18
CA VAL A 177 3.83 6.88 9.52
C VAL A 177 3.78 7.16 8.03
N VAL A 178 3.73 8.46 7.66
CA VAL A 178 3.95 8.93 6.30
C VAL A 178 5.16 9.86 6.27
N ASP A 179 5.82 9.93 5.12
CA ASP A 179 7.03 10.73 4.95
C ASP A 179 6.70 12.22 4.89
N GLU A 180 5.64 12.58 4.17
CA GLU A 180 5.20 13.97 4.03
C GLU A 180 3.67 14.07 4.07
N ALA A 181 3.15 15.25 4.50
CA ALA A 181 1.71 15.58 4.43
C ALA A 181 1.51 16.93 3.74
N HIS A 182 0.68 16.96 2.72
CA HIS A 182 0.45 18.13 1.87
C HIS A 182 -1.04 18.42 1.68
N LEU A 183 -1.37 19.67 1.35
CA LEU A 183 -2.69 20.02 0.85
C LEU A 183 -2.95 19.30 -0.50
N PRO A 184 -4.22 19.04 -0.85
CA PRO A 184 -4.58 18.24 -2.04
C PRO A 184 -3.90 18.68 -3.32
N ASP A 185 -3.81 20.00 -3.56
CA ASP A 185 -3.26 20.56 -4.79
C ASP A 185 -1.74 20.35 -4.91
N MET A 186 -1.05 20.14 -3.79
CA MET A 186 0.39 19.91 -3.75
C MET A 186 0.76 18.43 -3.66
N LEU A 187 -0.19 17.56 -3.34
CA LEU A 187 0.10 16.16 -3.05
C LEU A 187 0.65 15.40 -4.26
N MET A 188 -0.03 15.45 -5.40
CA MET A 188 0.42 14.78 -6.63
C MET A 188 1.67 15.45 -7.23
N PRO A 189 1.78 16.80 -7.33
CA PRO A 189 3.03 17.44 -7.73
C PRO A 189 4.24 16.96 -6.92
N ARG A 190 4.11 16.90 -5.59
CA ARG A 190 5.21 16.44 -4.73
C ARG A 190 5.53 14.95 -4.91
N ALA A 191 4.51 14.11 -5.09
CA ALA A 191 4.72 12.69 -5.39
C ALA A 191 5.47 12.49 -6.72
N LEU A 192 5.19 13.31 -7.74
CA LEU A 192 5.91 13.32 -9.02
C LEU A 192 7.37 13.72 -8.85
N GLU A 193 7.66 14.78 -8.08
CA GLU A 193 9.04 15.21 -7.80
C GLU A 193 9.85 14.08 -7.15
N ILE A 194 9.30 13.42 -6.12
CA ILE A 194 9.97 12.29 -5.47
C ILE A 194 10.18 11.13 -6.45
N ALA A 195 9.17 10.78 -7.22
CA ALA A 195 9.29 9.70 -8.22
C ALA A 195 10.36 10.02 -9.27
N GLU A 196 10.44 11.29 -9.70
CA GLU A 196 11.45 11.77 -10.64
C GLU A 196 12.88 11.72 -10.05
N GLU A 197 13.05 12.02 -8.79
CA GLU A 197 14.32 11.86 -8.08
C GLU A 197 14.73 10.40 -7.94
N LEU A 198 13.76 9.50 -7.70
CA LEU A 198 14.00 8.09 -7.45
C LEU A 198 14.39 7.31 -8.70
N TYR A 199 13.73 7.52 -9.85
CA TYR A 199 14.08 6.78 -11.06
C TYR A 199 15.45 7.17 -11.65
N GLN A 200 16.04 8.29 -11.20
CA GLN A 200 17.40 8.69 -11.57
C GLN A 200 18.48 7.90 -10.80
N LYS A 201 18.10 7.16 -9.76
CA LYS A 201 19.03 6.32 -8.99
C LYS A 201 19.39 5.06 -9.78
N ASP A 202 20.53 4.47 -9.45
CA ASP A 202 20.87 3.13 -9.95
C ASP A 202 19.88 2.11 -9.37
N LEU A 203 18.99 1.59 -10.21
CA LEU A 203 17.91 0.70 -9.77
C LEU A 203 18.42 -0.62 -9.20
N LYS A 204 19.57 -1.11 -9.64
CA LYS A 204 20.16 -2.33 -9.09
C LYS A 204 20.55 -2.12 -7.64
N THR A 205 21.25 -1.03 -7.36
CA THR A 205 21.63 -0.66 -5.98
C THR A 205 20.40 -0.32 -5.14
N TYR A 206 19.44 0.44 -5.70
CA TYR A 206 18.19 0.76 -5.02
C TYR A 206 17.45 -0.51 -4.58
N ASN A 207 17.28 -1.47 -5.50
CA ASN A 207 16.59 -2.72 -5.22
C ASN A 207 17.35 -3.58 -4.18
N ALA A 208 18.67 -3.64 -4.24
CA ALA A 208 19.48 -4.34 -3.23
C ALA A 208 19.25 -3.75 -1.82
N MET A 209 19.21 -2.41 -1.70
CA MET A 209 18.92 -1.73 -0.43
C MET A 209 17.46 -1.98 0.03
N LYS A 210 16.48 -1.93 -0.89
CA LYS A 210 15.08 -2.27 -0.61
C LYS A 210 14.94 -3.68 -0.04
N GLN A 211 15.61 -4.66 -0.63
CA GLN A 211 15.61 -6.06 -0.15
C GLN A 211 16.17 -6.16 1.28
N LEU A 212 17.26 -5.46 1.59
CA LEU A 212 17.83 -5.43 2.93
C LEU A 212 16.89 -4.78 3.95
N LEU A 213 16.25 -3.67 3.60
CA LEU A 213 15.27 -3.00 4.46
C LEU A 213 14.05 -3.88 4.77
N LYS A 214 13.65 -4.73 3.83
CA LYS A 214 12.46 -5.60 3.93
C LYS A 214 12.84 -7.07 4.24
N GLN A 215 14.05 -7.36 4.71
CA GLN A 215 14.56 -8.72 4.91
C GLN A 215 13.74 -9.56 5.91
N ASN A 216 13.13 -8.96 6.92
CA ASN A 216 12.28 -9.67 7.88
C ASN A 216 11.00 -10.15 7.21
N LEU A 217 10.36 -9.31 6.40
CA LEU A 217 9.20 -9.69 5.60
C LEU A 217 9.57 -10.83 4.62
N SER A 218 10.71 -10.73 3.92
CA SER A 218 11.17 -11.79 3.02
C SER A 218 11.36 -13.13 3.72
N LYS A 219 11.97 -13.12 4.91
CA LYS A 219 12.14 -14.34 5.75
C LYS A 219 10.78 -14.91 6.16
N ARG A 220 9.86 -14.05 6.62
CA ARG A 220 8.54 -14.49 7.04
C ARG A 220 7.75 -15.14 5.91
N ILE A 221 7.76 -14.54 4.71
CA ILE A 221 7.10 -15.12 3.52
C ILE A 221 7.69 -16.49 3.20
N ALA A 222 9.03 -16.65 3.25
CA ALA A 222 9.68 -17.92 2.99
C ALA A 222 9.34 -19.00 4.02
N GLU A 223 9.22 -18.64 5.30
CA GLU A 223 8.83 -19.56 6.39
C GLU A 223 7.40 -20.10 6.18
N GLU A 224 6.44 -19.21 5.89
CA GLU A 224 5.03 -19.57 5.68
C GLU A 224 4.80 -20.37 4.38
N SER A 225 5.65 -20.17 3.35
CA SER A 225 5.57 -20.93 2.10
C SER A 225 6.06 -22.37 2.25
N ASN A 226 6.81 -22.69 3.30
CA ASN A 226 7.37 -24.02 3.59
C ASN A 226 6.58 -24.77 4.69
N ALA A 227 5.54 -24.16 5.27
CA ALA A 227 4.70 -24.73 6.33
C ALA A 227 3.42 -25.37 5.78
#